data_1f42be5c3a977381a6a6ab3da6baa49b
#
_entry.id   1f42be5c3a977381a6a6ab3da6baa49b
#
_cell.length_a   1.000
_cell.length_b   1.000
_cell.length_c   1.000
_cell.angle_alpha   90.00
_cell.angle_beta   90.00
_cell.angle_gamma   90.00
#
_symmetry.space_group_name_H-M   'P 1'
#
loop_
_entity.id
_entity.type
_entity.pdbx_description
1 polymer ?
#
loop_
_entity_poly.entity_id
_entity_poly.type
_entity_poly.pdbx_seq_one_letter_code
_entity_poly.pdbx_strand_id
1 'polypeptide(L)'
;MHINDIENIMNYLFSAALKKCGNFEDAEDLTSETLLAALKYPNEIQDIKKWLSGVKYYDMLRYKYKLPTVSINLITEDIPDFEEEQSDVPSADEIRREVAYLSGKYREVIVRHYLNGEKVQNIAEKLGIPKGTVLSRLSAGREQIRKGFDSMERYEKQSYQPERLEITCNGCMGLNGEPWSLVEGDMLKQNILIAAYEKPVTCVEIALALGIPTAYIENAVNDLVSTELMQKKGDKVFTDFMIVTPEQILKSLDVQIEFSKKHYNTIWGLFNEFLAEIRESTKNLCLRESEQRKLQYFFVLHLFSNGIYQAVQQIVPSKEEYPLRPDGGKWIAFGNRYTLDFDFENYKFSKYCYGGERRSYEENFFSSKSVDLHIYDTQPDLNKYQHGDMLLSDEIFMKMLYVIYKGIPFNYTGIDPIYLERIPHLAKCGIIHTVNGVPQLDIPVISKQKYDELDKLRINKIHEFADMFEPILREIMPEMKLSIPKHLESRVAEFRKYSCYAFPIAVIKEAMEKGDFYTENCTPPMVMVIEE
;
A
#
# COMPACT_ATOMS: atom_id res chain seq x y z
N MET A 1 27.23 8.98 27.91
CA MET A 1 26.97 8.09 26.76
C MET A 1 28.23 7.29 26.50
N HIS A 2 28.21 5.96 26.66
CA HIS A 2 29.39 5.10 26.44
C HIS A 2 29.58 4.85 24.94
N ILE A 3 30.84 4.66 24.48
CA ILE A 3 31.17 4.44 23.06
C ILE A 3 30.40 3.27 22.46
N ASN A 4 30.17 2.18 23.20
CA ASN A 4 29.37 1.04 22.75
C ASN A 4 27.89 1.37 22.56
N ASP A 5 27.36 2.40 23.21
CA ASP A 5 25.98 2.85 23.02
C ASP A 5 25.83 3.62 21.71
N ILE A 6 26.87 4.34 21.27
CA ILE A 6 26.85 5.15 20.04
C ILE A 6 26.79 4.22 18.82
N GLU A 7 27.57 3.14 18.79
CA GLU A 7 27.56 2.19 17.67
C GLU A 7 26.22 1.48 17.51
N ASN A 8 25.62 1.06 18.63
CA ASN A 8 24.27 0.47 18.62
C ASN A 8 23.20 1.47 18.17
N ILE A 9 23.32 2.72 18.57
CA ILE A 9 22.41 3.80 18.16
C ILE A 9 22.58 4.10 16.66
N MET A 10 23.81 4.19 16.17
CA MET A 10 24.08 4.40 14.73
C MET A 10 23.50 3.28 13.88
N ASN A 11 23.72 2.01 14.27
CA ASN A 11 23.17 0.87 13.56
C ASN A 11 21.63 0.86 13.56
N TYR A 12 21.00 1.23 14.67
CA TYR A 12 19.56 1.36 14.75
C TYR A 12 19.03 2.49 13.85
N LEU A 13 19.67 3.67 13.90
CA LEU A 13 19.33 4.84 13.10
C LEU A 13 19.47 4.55 11.61
N PHE A 14 20.60 3.92 11.23
CA PHE A 14 20.86 3.57 9.84
C PHE A 14 19.83 2.56 9.32
N SER A 15 19.52 1.52 10.08
CA SER A 15 18.49 0.54 9.70
C SER A 15 17.11 1.19 9.54
N ALA A 16 16.76 2.11 10.45
CA ALA A 16 15.49 2.85 10.35
C ALA A 16 15.47 3.82 9.15
N ALA A 17 16.60 4.50 8.90
CA ALA A 17 16.75 5.39 7.75
C ALA A 17 16.68 4.62 6.43
N LEU A 18 17.36 3.47 6.33
CA LEU A 18 17.39 2.62 5.15
C LEU A 18 16.00 2.11 4.76
N LYS A 19 15.19 1.73 5.75
CA LYS A 19 13.78 1.36 5.54
C LYS A 19 12.95 2.48 4.92
N LYS A 20 13.28 3.74 5.21
CA LYS A 20 12.53 4.92 4.73
C LYS A 20 13.05 5.45 3.40
N CYS A 21 14.36 5.45 3.19
CA CYS A 21 15.00 6.01 2.00
C CYS A 21 15.09 5.02 0.85
N GLY A 22 15.22 3.72 1.15
CA GLY A 22 15.34 2.65 0.15
C GLY A 22 16.71 2.58 -0.55
N ASN A 23 17.64 3.49 -0.26
CA ASN A 23 19.02 3.46 -0.77
C ASN A 23 20.03 3.78 0.33
N PHE A 24 21.29 3.39 0.10
CA PHE A 24 22.36 3.47 1.10
C PHE A 24 22.81 4.91 1.36
N GLU A 25 23.02 5.70 0.32
CA GLU A 25 23.58 7.04 0.38
C GLU A 25 22.66 8.00 1.16
N ASP A 26 21.37 8.04 0.81
CA ASP A 26 20.38 8.83 1.55
C ASP A 26 20.20 8.34 3.00
N ALA A 27 20.33 7.03 3.24
CA ALA A 27 20.24 6.49 4.60
C ALA A 27 21.45 6.88 5.46
N GLU A 28 22.65 6.92 4.90
CA GLU A 28 23.87 7.36 5.58
C GLU A 28 23.80 8.85 5.92
N ASP A 29 23.37 9.68 4.96
CA ASP A 29 23.16 11.11 5.15
C ASP A 29 22.13 11.38 6.26
N LEU A 30 20.96 10.74 6.17
CA LEU A 30 19.89 10.88 7.14
C LEU A 30 20.31 10.44 8.55
N THR A 31 21.10 9.36 8.64
CA THR A 31 21.65 8.88 9.90
C THR A 31 22.59 9.92 10.52
N SER A 32 23.48 10.47 9.70
CA SER A 32 24.46 11.51 10.12
C SER A 32 23.76 12.78 10.58
N GLU A 33 22.77 13.28 9.82
CA GLU A 33 21.97 14.46 10.18
C GLU A 33 21.17 14.24 11.47
N THR A 34 20.57 13.04 11.64
CA THR A 34 19.80 12.70 12.83
C THR A 34 20.68 12.61 14.07
N LEU A 35 21.87 12.02 13.93
CA LEU A 35 22.85 11.94 15.02
C LEU A 35 23.34 13.34 15.43
N LEU A 36 23.63 14.21 14.46
CA LEU A 36 23.99 15.61 14.69
C LEU A 36 22.87 16.38 15.39
N ALA A 37 21.61 16.15 15.01
CA ALA A 37 20.46 16.78 15.67
C ALA A 37 20.30 16.28 17.12
N ALA A 38 20.51 14.98 17.37
CA ALA A 38 20.47 14.42 18.72
C ALA A 38 21.58 14.97 19.61
N LEU A 39 22.81 15.14 19.07
CA LEU A 39 23.94 15.71 19.78
C LEU A 39 23.79 17.19 20.09
N LYS A 40 23.05 17.93 19.26
CA LYS A 40 22.73 19.35 19.45
C LYS A 40 21.49 19.59 20.32
N TYR A 41 20.76 18.52 20.70
CA TYR A 41 19.55 18.67 21.49
C TYR A 41 19.90 19.14 22.91
N PRO A 42 19.27 20.24 23.41
CA PRO A 42 19.70 20.88 24.65
C PRO A 42 19.36 20.09 25.92
N ASN A 43 18.46 19.09 25.82
CA ASN A 43 18.03 18.28 26.95
C ASN A 43 18.58 16.85 26.83
N GLU A 44 18.74 16.18 27.98
CA GLU A 44 19.16 14.77 27.98
C GLU A 44 18.10 13.87 27.34
N ILE A 45 18.49 13.10 26.33
CA ILE A 45 17.62 12.14 25.66
C ILE A 45 17.61 10.85 26.47
N GLN A 46 16.54 10.60 27.21
CA GLN A 46 16.41 9.41 28.07
C GLN A 46 16.14 8.12 27.26
N ASP A 47 15.40 8.23 26.16
CA ASP A 47 15.10 7.11 25.25
C ASP A 47 15.18 7.61 23.81
N ILE A 48 16.24 7.17 23.10
CA ILE A 48 16.50 7.62 21.74
C ILE A 48 15.43 7.11 20.76
N LYS A 49 14.84 5.92 21.00
CA LYS A 49 13.79 5.35 20.15
C LYS A 49 12.49 6.16 20.23
N LYS A 50 12.11 6.57 21.46
CA LYS A 50 10.96 7.45 21.68
C LYS A 50 11.20 8.85 21.12
N TRP A 51 12.42 9.37 21.26
CA TRP A 51 12.79 10.68 20.71
C TRP A 51 12.71 10.70 19.19
N LEU A 52 13.14 9.61 18.54
CA LEU A 52 13.09 9.45 17.08
C LEU A 52 11.68 9.20 16.54
N SER A 53 10.82 8.50 17.27
CA SER A 53 9.42 8.32 16.90
C SER A 53 8.59 9.61 17.09
N GLY A 54 9.12 10.60 17.80
CA GLY A 54 8.53 11.93 17.94
C GLY A 54 8.77 12.81 16.69
N VAL A 55 7.87 13.75 16.50
CA VAL A 55 7.63 14.69 15.37
C VAL A 55 8.83 15.13 14.52
N LYS A 56 10.04 15.23 15.03
CA LYS A 56 11.19 15.78 14.29
C LYS A 56 11.79 14.87 13.20
N TYR A 57 11.76 13.56 13.39
CA TYR A 57 12.28 12.62 12.40
C TYR A 57 11.42 12.61 11.12
N TYR A 58 10.10 12.65 11.26
CA TYR A 58 9.17 12.74 10.13
C TYR A 58 9.21 14.10 9.44
N ASP A 59 9.47 15.17 10.18
CA ASP A 59 9.58 16.51 9.59
C ASP A 59 10.87 16.68 8.77
N MET A 60 11.97 16.08 9.18
CA MET A 60 13.22 16.05 8.40
C MET A 60 13.07 15.24 7.12
N LEU A 61 12.38 14.08 7.16
CA LEU A 61 12.05 13.30 5.98
C LEU A 61 11.15 14.08 5.01
N ARG A 62 10.11 14.73 5.49
CA ARG A 62 9.24 15.60 4.68
C ARG A 62 9.99 16.78 4.06
N TYR A 63 10.92 17.36 4.79
CA TYR A 63 11.72 18.49 4.30
C TYR A 63 12.68 18.06 3.20
N LYS A 64 13.39 16.95 3.35
CA LYS A 64 14.34 16.43 2.36
C LYS A 64 13.66 16.01 1.04
N TYR A 65 12.46 15.42 1.11
CA TYR A 65 11.70 14.98 -0.08
C TYR A 65 10.87 16.08 -0.76
N LYS A 66 10.73 17.26 -0.15
CA LYS A 66 10.00 18.40 -0.73
C LYS A 66 10.90 19.43 -1.41
N LEU A 67 12.20 19.35 -1.23
CA LEU A 67 13.15 20.24 -1.92
C LEU A 67 13.45 19.67 -3.31
N PRO A 68 13.32 20.48 -4.38
CA PRO A 68 13.78 20.05 -5.69
C PRO A 68 15.28 19.76 -5.61
N THR A 69 15.69 18.64 -6.17
CA THR A 69 17.11 18.26 -6.31
C THR A 69 17.85 19.38 -7.01
N VAL A 70 18.59 20.18 -6.28
CA VAL A 70 19.50 21.14 -6.88
C VAL A 70 20.66 20.34 -7.44
N SER A 71 20.68 20.22 -8.75
CA SER A 71 21.79 19.64 -9.51
C SER A 71 23.09 20.31 -9.06
N ILE A 72 24.03 19.57 -8.49
CA ILE A 72 25.39 20.01 -8.19
C ILE A 72 26.15 20.05 -9.52
N ASN A 73 25.85 21.03 -10.33
CA ASN A 73 26.62 21.35 -11.56
C ASN A 73 27.04 22.82 -11.58
N LEU A 74 27.50 23.36 -10.47
CA LEU A 74 28.09 24.69 -10.42
C LEU A 74 29.19 24.78 -9.35
N ILE A 75 30.26 24.00 -9.50
CA ILE A 75 31.59 24.38 -9.03
C ILE A 75 32.58 23.85 -10.07
N THR A 76 32.75 24.59 -11.15
CA THR A 76 33.94 24.52 -11.99
C THR A 76 34.87 25.62 -11.52
N GLU A 77 35.77 25.29 -10.62
CA GLU A 77 37.02 26.03 -10.45
C GLU A 77 38.17 25.02 -10.39
N ASP A 78 39.17 25.27 -11.21
CA ASP A 78 40.32 24.45 -11.48
C ASP A 78 41.00 23.88 -10.24
N ILE A 79 40.92 22.55 -10.07
CA ILE A 79 41.84 21.79 -9.24
C ILE A 79 42.88 21.23 -10.19
N PRO A 80 44.20 21.42 -9.96
CA PRO A 80 45.22 20.87 -10.83
C PRO A 80 45.14 19.35 -10.85
N ASP A 81 45.15 18.77 -12.04
CA ASP A 81 45.28 17.34 -12.27
C ASP A 81 46.55 16.82 -11.58
N PHE A 82 46.37 16.14 -10.47
CA PHE A 82 47.30 15.12 -10.04
C PHE A 82 46.90 13.84 -10.77
N GLU A 83 47.62 13.47 -11.80
CA GLU A 83 47.63 12.10 -12.33
C GLU A 83 48.11 11.17 -11.20
N GLU A 84 47.18 10.67 -10.41
CA GLU A 84 47.43 9.44 -9.62
C GLU A 84 47.56 8.32 -10.64
N GLU A 85 48.78 7.77 -10.75
CA GLU A 85 48.98 6.45 -11.35
C GLU A 85 47.96 5.49 -10.71
N GLN A 86 46.97 5.05 -11.50
CA GLN A 86 46.01 4.02 -11.10
C GLN A 86 46.85 2.78 -10.76
N SER A 87 47.08 2.54 -9.47
CA SER A 87 47.61 1.25 -9.01
C SER A 87 46.53 0.22 -9.28
N ASP A 88 46.83 -0.87 -10.00
CA ASP A 88 45.97 -2.03 -10.24
C ASP A 88 45.56 -2.78 -8.94
N VAL A 89 45.85 -2.22 -7.78
CA VAL A 89 45.53 -2.78 -6.46
C VAL A 89 44.30 -2.09 -5.92
N PRO A 90 43.18 -2.83 -5.72
CA PRO A 90 41.94 -2.25 -5.18
C PRO A 90 42.21 -1.58 -3.81
N SER A 91 41.59 -0.41 -3.61
CA SER A 91 41.64 0.31 -2.35
C SER A 91 40.95 -0.49 -1.21
N ALA A 92 41.30 -0.17 0.04
CA ALA A 92 40.65 -0.82 1.19
C ALA A 92 39.13 -0.61 1.22
N ASP A 93 38.64 0.54 0.71
CA ASP A 93 37.20 0.86 0.69
C ASP A 93 36.48 0.11 -0.43
N GLU A 94 37.11 -0.10 -1.57
CA GLU A 94 36.58 -0.96 -2.62
C GLU A 94 36.45 -2.41 -2.14
N ILE A 95 37.48 -2.93 -1.43
CA ILE A 95 37.40 -4.25 -0.85
C ILE A 95 36.28 -4.35 0.18
N ARG A 96 36.12 -3.37 1.06
CA ARG A 96 35.04 -3.33 2.05
C ARG A 96 33.67 -3.31 1.38
N ARG A 97 33.51 -2.56 0.31
CA ARG A 97 32.28 -2.53 -0.48
C ARG A 97 31.94 -3.90 -1.05
N GLU A 98 32.88 -4.56 -1.70
CA GLU A 98 32.67 -5.92 -2.25
C GLU A 98 32.34 -6.94 -1.14
N VAL A 99 32.99 -6.84 0.03
CA VAL A 99 32.66 -7.67 1.18
C VAL A 99 31.23 -7.45 1.66
N ALA A 100 30.71 -6.22 1.60
CA ALA A 100 29.34 -5.90 1.99
C ALA A 100 28.28 -6.57 1.10
N TYR A 101 28.59 -6.84 -0.17
CA TYR A 101 27.71 -7.55 -1.11
C TYR A 101 27.79 -9.07 -1.04
N LEU A 102 28.71 -9.64 -0.29
CA LEU A 102 28.74 -11.09 -0.09
C LEU A 102 27.52 -11.59 0.67
N SER A 103 27.01 -12.77 0.32
CA SER A 103 26.01 -13.44 1.15
C SER A 103 26.59 -13.76 2.54
N GLY A 104 25.72 -13.79 3.57
CA GLY A 104 26.10 -13.92 4.97
C GLY A 104 27.07 -15.06 5.24
N LYS A 105 26.85 -16.23 4.61
CA LYS A 105 27.73 -17.41 4.77
C LYS A 105 29.18 -17.20 4.31
N TYR A 106 29.43 -16.34 3.32
CA TYR A 106 30.77 -16.00 2.83
C TYR A 106 31.30 -14.76 3.55
N ARG A 107 30.50 -13.77 3.73
CA ARG A 107 30.83 -12.52 4.44
C ARG A 107 31.38 -12.83 5.84
N GLU A 108 30.68 -13.65 6.60
CA GLU A 108 31.10 -14.00 7.97
C GLU A 108 32.49 -14.61 8.06
N VAL A 109 32.79 -15.58 7.20
CA VAL A 109 34.12 -16.19 7.21
C VAL A 109 35.23 -15.26 6.70
N ILE A 110 34.92 -14.39 5.71
CA ILE A 110 35.85 -13.38 5.20
C ILE A 110 36.17 -12.35 6.28
N VAL A 111 35.16 -11.79 6.93
CA VAL A 111 35.33 -10.80 8.01
C VAL A 111 36.12 -11.38 9.17
N ARG A 112 35.75 -12.57 9.66
CA ARG A 112 36.45 -13.23 10.76
C ARG A 112 37.92 -13.51 10.45
N HIS A 113 38.20 -13.98 9.24
CA HIS A 113 39.55 -14.34 8.87
C HIS A 113 40.46 -13.16 8.55
N TYR A 114 39.97 -12.24 7.69
CA TYR A 114 40.81 -11.15 7.16
C TYR A 114 40.73 -9.85 7.97
N LEU A 115 39.58 -9.54 8.56
CA LEU A 115 39.43 -8.30 9.34
C LEU A 115 39.68 -8.54 10.83
N ASN A 116 39.21 -9.67 11.37
CA ASN A 116 39.39 -9.98 12.79
C ASN A 116 40.63 -10.85 13.08
N GLY A 117 41.35 -11.33 12.05
CA GLY A 117 42.55 -12.13 12.20
C GLY A 117 42.34 -13.54 12.79
N GLU A 118 41.09 -14.06 12.78
CA GLU A 118 40.79 -15.36 13.37
C GLU A 118 41.36 -16.51 12.54
N LYS A 119 41.95 -17.52 13.24
CA LYS A 119 42.42 -18.72 12.58
C LYS A 119 41.26 -19.59 12.10
N VAL A 120 41.43 -20.25 10.95
CA VAL A 120 40.40 -21.13 10.34
C VAL A 120 39.82 -22.15 11.31
N GLN A 121 40.67 -22.70 12.22
CA GLN A 121 40.24 -23.65 13.24
C GLN A 121 39.22 -23.00 14.21
N ASN A 122 39.52 -21.80 14.70
CA ASN A 122 38.64 -21.09 15.64
C ASN A 122 37.31 -20.68 14.97
N ILE A 123 37.35 -20.30 13.68
CA ILE A 123 36.15 -20.00 12.89
C ILE A 123 35.27 -21.25 12.75
N ALA A 124 35.86 -22.40 12.45
CA ALA A 124 35.16 -23.67 12.35
C ALA A 124 34.45 -24.06 13.66
N GLU A 125 35.14 -23.91 14.79
CA GLU A 125 34.57 -24.18 16.12
C GLU A 125 33.43 -23.20 16.47
N LYS A 126 33.62 -21.88 16.25
CA LYS A 126 32.61 -20.86 16.54
C LYS A 126 31.36 -21.00 15.69
N LEU A 127 31.50 -21.41 14.43
CA LEU A 127 30.37 -21.54 13.51
C LEU A 127 29.77 -22.96 13.51
N GLY A 128 30.35 -23.90 14.23
CA GLY A 128 29.87 -25.29 14.27
C GLY A 128 29.94 -25.99 12.90
N ILE A 129 30.91 -25.64 12.04
CA ILE A 129 31.07 -26.19 10.69
C ILE A 129 32.46 -26.82 10.50
N PRO A 130 32.60 -27.81 9.61
CA PRO A 130 33.89 -28.41 9.32
C PRO A 130 34.93 -27.41 8.82
N LYS A 131 36.21 -27.57 9.19
CA LYS A 131 37.32 -26.74 8.70
C LYS A 131 37.40 -26.67 7.18
N GLY A 132 37.11 -27.76 6.48
CA GLY A 132 37.04 -27.80 5.01
C GLY A 132 35.96 -26.88 4.46
N THR A 133 34.84 -26.78 5.16
CA THR A 133 33.74 -25.85 4.80
C THR A 133 34.15 -24.40 4.98
N VAL A 134 34.91 -24.06 6.02
CA VAL A 134 35.46 -22.70 6.20
C VAL A 134 36.40 -22.35 5.05
N LEU A 135 37.32 -23.27 4.71
CA LEU A 135 38.27 -23.05 3.61
C LEU A 135 37.55 -22.88 2.24
N SER A 136 36.54 -23.70 1.96
CA SER A 136 35.79 -23.58 0.71
C SER A 136 34.98 -22.28 0.67
N ARG A 137 34.40 -21.84 1.79
CA ARG A 137 33.70 -20.54 1.87
C ARG A 137 34.65 -19.35 1.71
N LEU A 138 35.85 -19.39 2.29
CA LEU A 138 36.91 -18.39 2.10
C LEU A 138 37.32 -18.30 0.63
N SER A 139 37.53 -19.46 -0.03
CA SER A 139 37.88 -19.51 -1.45
C SER A 139 36.77 -18.93 -2.33
N ALA A 140 35.51 -19.32 -2.10
CA ALA A 140 34.35 -18.82 -2.86
C ALA A 140 34.11 -17.32 -2.60
N GLY A 141 34.25 -16.84 -1.36
CA GLY A 141 34.12 -15.43 -1.02
C GLY A 141 35.18 -14.56 -1.72
N ARG A 142 36.43 -14.98 -1.76
CA ARG A 142 37.50 -14.29 -2.51
C ARG A 142 37.21 -14.22 -4.01
N GLU A 143 36.74 -15.32 -4.57
CA GLU A 143 36.39 -15.37 -5.99
C GLU A 143 35.22 -14.44 -6.33
N GLN A 144 34.22 -14.32 -5.43
CA GLN A 144 33.14 -13.36 -5.62
C GLN A 144 33.61 -11.91 -5.52
N ILE A 145 34.47 -11.58 -4.56
CA ILE A 145 35.10 -10.26 -4.44
C ILE A 145 35.87 -9.92 -5.72
N ARG A 146 36.69 -10.83 -6.23
CA ARG A 146 37.46 -10.62 -7.48
C ARG A 146 36.52 -10.35 -8.67
N LYS A 147 35.45 -11.13 -8.81
CA LYS A 147 34.43 -10.90 -9.86
C LYS A 147 33.72 -9.57 -9.69
N GLY A 148 33.55 -9.10 -8.47
CA GLY A 148 32.99 -7.77 -8.18
C GLY A 148 33.88 -6.68 -8.79
N PHE A 149 35.19 -6.73 -8.60
CA PHE A 149 36.13 -5.78 -9.21
C PHE A 149 36.14 -5.82 -10.73
N ASP A 150 36.08 -7.01 -11.34
CA ASP A 150 36.01 -7.16 -12.80
C ASP A 150 34.68 -6.60 -13.38
N SER A 151 33.70 -6.31 -12.53
CA SER A 151 32.40 -5.80 -12.93
C SER A 151 32.16 -4.33 -12.54
N MET A 152 33.19 -3.59 -12.12
CA MET A 152 33.10 -2.18 -11.68
C MET A 152 32.41 -1.24 -12.67
N GLU A 153 32.48 -1.50 -13.99
CA GLU A 153 31.70 -0.77 -15.00
C GLU A 153 30.16 -0.83 -14.75
N ARG A 154 29.68 -1.77 -13.92
CA ARG A 154 28.26 -1.89 -13.56
C ARG A 154 27.84 -0.85 -12.52
N TYR A 155 28.74 -0.39 -11.66
CA TYR A 155 28.41 0.56 -10.59
C TYR A 155 28.24 2.00 -11.08
N GLU A 156 28.91 2.41 -12.14
CA GLU A 156 28.74 3.72 -12.74
C GLU A 156 27.37 3.90 -13.44
N LYS A 157 26.68 2.81 -13.76
CA LYS A 157 25.37 2.82 -14.44
C LYS A 157 24.18 2.65 -13.50
N GLN A 158 24.41 2.41 -12.21
CA GLN A 158 23.34 2.13 -11.24
C GLN A 158 23.05 3.35 -10.38
N SER A 159 22.50 4.41 -10.95
CA SER A 159 21.68 5.34 -10.18
C SER A 159 20.33 4.65 -9.90
N TYR A 160 20.27 3.78 -8.89
CA TYR A 160 19.03 3.21 -8.43
C TYR A 160 18.16 4.33 -7.86
N GLN A 161 16.99 4.51 -8.45
CA GLN A 161 15.95 5.37 -7.89
C GLN A 161 14.91 4.48 -7.20
N PRO A 162 14.68 4.65 -5.89
CA PRO A 162 13.66 3.90 -5.22
C PRO A 162 12.29 4.22 -5.80
N GLU A 163 11.43 3.20 -5.85
CA GLU A 163 10.06 3.33 -6.29
C GLU A 163 9.12 3.02 -5.13
N ARG A 164 7.93 3.55 -5.20
CA ARG A 164 6.87 3.30 -4.24
C ARG A 164 6.06 2.09 -4.67
N LEU A 165 5.80 1.19 -3.74
CA LEU A 165 4.88 0.07 -3.90
C LEU A 165 3.71 0.25 -2.93
N GLU A 166 2.55 0.60 -3.46
CA GLU A 166 1.30 0.60 -2.70
C GLU A 166 0.69 -0.79 -2.73
N ILE A 167 0.40 -1.34 -1.57
CA ILE A 167 -0.22 -2.65 -1.45
C ILE A 167 -1.70 -2.48 -1.09
N THR A 168 -2.55 -3.19 -1.82
CA THR A 168 -3.93 -3.43 -1.46
C THR A 168 -4.13 -4.92 -1.20
N CYS A 169 -5.14 -5.29 -0.42
CA CYS A 169 -5.48 -6.69 -0.22
C CYS A 169 -6.98 -6.92 -0.32
N ASN A 170 -7.34 -8.15 -0.65
CA ASN A 170 -8.71 -8.64 -0.58
C ASN A 170 -8.78 -9.80 0.40
N GLY A 171 -9.76 -9.76 1.28
CA GLY A 171 -9.96 -10.72 2.34
C GLY A 171 -10.05 -10.08 3.71
N CYS A 172 -9.78 -10.85 4.74
CA CYS A 172 -9.79 -10.40 6.14
C CYS A 172 -8.36 -10.36 6.68
N MET A 173 -7.95 -9.22 7.21
CA MET A 173 -6.64 -9.08 7.87
C MET A 173 -6.55 -9.94 9.13
N GLY A 174 -5.33 -10.36 9.46
CA GLY A 174 -5.00 -10.98 10.74
C GLY A 174 -4.68 -9.96 11.83
N LEU A 175 -4.17 -10.48 12.95
CA LEU A 175 -3.92 -9.68 14.16
C LEU A 175 -2.80 -8.64 13.99
N ASN A 176 -1.87 -8.84 13.04
CA ASN A 176 -0.72 -7.96 12.86
C ASN A 176 -0.99 -6.81 11.89
N GLY A 177 -2.15 -6.78 11.23
CA GLY A 177 -2.47 -5.78 10.21
C GLY A 177 -1.65 -5.92 8.91
N GLU A 178 -1.16 -7.14 8.62
CA GLU A 178 -0.47 -7.44 7.36
C GLU A 178 -1.43 -7.41 6.16
N PRO A 179 -0.98 -7.03 4.97
CA PRO A 179 0.40 -6.71 4.57
C PRO A 179 0.87 -5.27 4.88
N TRP A 180 -0.04 -4.35 5.25
CA TRP A 180 0.28 -2.92 5.39
C TRP A 180 1.29 -2.65 6.50
N SER A 181 1.10 -3.22 7.69
CA SER A 181 2.03 -3.06 8.83
C SER A 181 3.46 -3.48 8.50
N LEU A 182 3.63 -4.35 7.51
CA LEU A 182 4.94 -4.87 7.11
C LEU A 182 5.62 -4.06 6.02
N VAL A 183 4.86 -3.50 5.08
CA VAL A 183 5.38 -2.93 3.83
C VAL A 183 5.11 -1.42 3.73
N GLU A 184 3.99 -0.93 4.28
CA GLU A 184 3.67 0.48 4.24
C GLU A 184 4.70 1.31 5.03
N GLY A 185 5.30 2.30 4.35
CA GLY A 185 6.37 3.12 4.90
C GLY A 185 7.72 2.41 5.08
N ASP A 186 7.91 1.18 4.60
CA ASP A 186 9.21 0.51 4.51
C ASP A 186 9.68 0.44 3.05
N MET A 187 10.36 1.49 2.59
CA MET A 187 10.87 1.60 1.22
C MET A 187 11.82 0.47 0.84
N LEU A 188 12.59 -0.05 1.80
CA LEU A 188 13.49 -1.16 1.52
C LEU A 188 12.72 -2.42 1.15
N LYS A 189 11.72 -2.81 1.93
CA LYS A 189 10.87 -3.97 1.64
C LYS A 189 10.07 -3.79 0.34
N GLN A 190 9.55 -2.59 0.08
CA GLN A 190 8.87 -2.27 -1.17
C GLN A 190 9.78 -2.53 -2.38
N ASN A 191 11.01 -2.03 -2.33
CA ASN A 191 11.94 -2.17 -3.45
C ASN A 191 12.53 -3.58 -3.59
N ILE A 192 12.67 -4.33 -2.50
CA ILE A 192 12.98 -5.77 -2.56
C ILE A 192 11.88 -6.52 -3.30
N LEU A 193 10.61 -6.26 -2.98
CA LEU A 193 9.47 -6.86 -3.66
C LEU A 193 9.45 -6.52 -5.16
N ILE A 194 9.71 -5.28 -5.53
CA ILE A 194 9.81 -4.85 -6.92
C ILE A 194 10.98 -5.56 -7.64
N ALA A 195 12.16 -5.60 -7.03
CA ALA A 195 13.36 -6.21 -7.62
C ALA A 195 13.22 -7.73 -7.84
N ALA A 196 12.44 -8.40 -7.01
CA ALA A 196 12.19 -9.84 -7.08
C ALA A 196 10.89 -10.21 -7.83
N TYR A 197 10.23 -9.25 -8.51
CA TYR A 197 8.93 -9.48 -9.13
C TYR A 197 9.03 -10.21 -10.48
N GLU A 198 9.89 -9.71 -11.40
CA GLU A 198 9.92 -10.21 -12.77
C GLU A 198 10.45 -11.66 -12.88
N LYS A 199 11.38 -12.03 -12.01
CA LYS A 199 12.01 -13.36 -11.99
C LYS A 199 12.58 -13.69 -10.61
N PRO A 200 12.72 -14.99 -10.27
CA PRO A 200 13.41 -15.39 -9.05
C PRO A 200 14.88 -14.93 -9.04
N VAL A 201 15.29 -14.25 -7.97
CA VAL A 201 16.61 -13.65 -7.76
C VAL A 201 17.21 -14.06 -6.41
N THR A 202 18.52 -13.96 -6.25
CA THR A 202 19.21 -14.16 -4.97
C THR A 202 19.25 -12.87 -4.17
N CYS A 203 19.47 -12.94 -2.84
CA CYS A 203 19.67 -11.75 -2.02
C CYS A 203 20.87 -10.91 -2.49
N VAL A 204 21.89 -11.53 -3.07
CA VAL A 204 23.05 -10.81 -3.65
C VAL A 204 22.64 -10.03 -4.90
N GLU A 205 21.85 -10.62 -5.81
CA GLU A 205 21.33 -9.92 -7.00
C GLU A 205 20.45 -8.72 -6.59
N ILE A 206 19.62 -8.87 -5.56
CA ILE A 206 18.81 -7.76 -5.02
C ILE A 206 19.73 -6.68 -4.42
N ALA A 207 20.70 -7.06 -3.62
CA ALA A 207 21.66 -6.16 -2.99
C ALA A 207 22.40 -5.31 -4.04
N LEU A 208 22.88 -5.96 -5.11
CA LEU A 208 23.55 -5.28 -6.23
C LEU A 208 22.60 -4.37 -7.01
N ALA A 209 21.35 -4.80 -7.24
CA ALA A 209 20.36 -4.01 -7.94
C ALA A 209 19.96 -2.74 -7.17
N LEU A 210 19.87 -2.83 -5.84
CA LEU A 210 19.47 -1.73 -4.97
C LEU A 210 20.65 -0.90 -4.43
N GLY A 211 21.88 -1.32 -4.65
CA GLY A 211 23.06 -0.66 -4.09
C GLY A 211 23.16 -0.74 -2.57
N ILE A 212 22.56 -1.78 -1.95
CA ILE A 212 22.43 -1.94 -0.49
C ILE A 212 23.17 -3.19 -0.04
N PRO A 213 23.96 -3.15 1.07
CA PRO A 213 24.66 -4.32 1.56
C PRO A 213 23.74 -5.52 1.80
N THR A 214 24.17 -6.70 1.39
CA THR A 214 23.39 -7.95 1.43
C THR A 214 22.85 -8.28 2.84
N ALA A 215 23.55 -7.87 3.91
CA ALA A 215 23.09 -8.08 5.29
C ALA A 215 21.71 -7.48 5.59
N TYR A 216 21.43 -6.31 5.04
CA TYR A 216 20.12 -5.65 5.22
C TYR A 216 19.05 -6.33 4.37
N ILE A 217 19.43 -6.73 3.14
CA ILE A 217 18.53 -7.48 2.24
C ILE A 217 18.13 -8.83 2.84
N GLU A 218 19.08 -9.59 3.39
CA GLU A 218 18.83 -10.91 3.98
C GLU A 218 17.77 -10.85 5.10
N ASN A 219 17.87 -9.86 5.99
CA ASN A 219 16.91 -9.68 7.08
C ASN A 219 15.51 -9.30 6.55
N ALA A 220 15.43 -8.31 5.66
CA ALA A 220 14.16 -7.89 5.09
C ALA A 220 13.48 -9.00 4.25
N VAL A 221 14.28 -9.77 3.49
CA VAL A 221 13.78 -10.93 2.74
C VAL A 221 13.26 -12.02 3.68
N ASN A 222 13.94 -12.29 4.80
CA ASN A 222 13.45 -13.27 5.77
C ASN A 222 12.10 -12.86 6.36
N ASP A 223 11.90 -11.58 6.67
CA ASP A 223 10.60 -11.07 7.11
C ASP A 223 9.53 -11.29 6.04
N LEU A 224 9.81 -10.90 4.78
CA LEU A 224 8.88 -11.03 3.66
C LEU A 224 8.53 -12.48 3.31
N VAL A 225 9.49 -13.40 3.49
CA VAL A 225 9.25 -14.85 3.31
C VAL A 225 8.43 -15.42 4.46
N SER A 226 8.70 -15.01 5.71
CA SER A 226 7.97 -15.50 6.88
C SER A 226 6.48 -15.09 6.87
N THR A 227 6.14 -14.01 6.18
CA THR A 227 4.77 -13.49 6.00
C THR A 227 4.13 -13.89 4.67
N GLU A 228 4.83 -14.73 3.90
CA GLU A 228 4.37 -15.25 2.60
C GLU A 228 4.09 -14.16 1.53
N LEU A 229 4.69 -12.98 1.66
CA LEU A 229 4.73 -11.99 0.57
C LEU A 229 5.79 -12.32 -0.46
N MET A 230 6.78 -13.11 -0.07
CA MET A 230 7.78 -13.70 -0.96
C MET A 230 7.82 -15.22 -0.78
N GLN A 231 8.18 -15.92 -1.84
CA GLN A 231 8.50 -17.35 -1.83
C GLN A 231 9.99 -17.57 -2.02
N LYS A 232 10.50 -18.66 -1.45
CA LYS A 232 11.90 -19.06 -1.56
C LYS A 232 12.03 -20.42 -2.24
N LYS A 233 12.89 -20.49 -3.25
CA LYS A 233 13.21 -21.74 -3.97
C LYS A 233 14.73 -21.88 -4.08
N GLY A 234 15.31 -22.75 -3.26
CA GLY A 234 16.75 -22.87 -3.14
C GLY A 234 17.36 -21.61 -2.52
N ASP A 235 18.28 -20.94 -3.21
CA ASP A 235 18.90 -19.67 -2.83
C ASP A 235 18.21 -18.45 -3.45
N LYS A 236 17.19 -18.65 -4.28
CA LYS A 236 16.43 -17.60 -4.93
C LYS A 236 15.11 -17.31 -4.22
N VAL A 237 14.69 -16.06 -4.30
CA VAL A 237 13.42 -15.57 -3.79
C VAL A 237 12.67 -14.85 -4.90
N PHE A 238 11.34 -14.78 -4.79
CA PHE A 238 10.49 -14.05 -5.72
C PHE A 238 9.24 -13.55 -5.00
N THR A 239 8.69 -12.44 -5.49
CA THR A 239 7.44 -11.86 -5.00
C THR A 239 6.26 -12.72 -5.40
N ASP A 240 5.41 -13.09 -4.42
CA ASP A 240 4.31 -14.04 -4.60
C ASP A 240 2.95 -13.37 -4.71
N PHE A 241 2.88 -12.20 -5.31
CA PHE A 241 1.64 -11.50 -5.65
C PHE A 241 1.83 -10.62 -6.88
N MET A 242 0.73 -10.18 -7.48
CA MET A 242 0.77 -9.37 -8.70
C MET A 242 1.17 -7.92 -8.39
N ILE A 243 2.12 -7.39 -9.15
CA ILE A 243 2.47 -5.97 -9.18
C ILE A 243 2.15 -5.41 -10.57
N VAL A 244 1.45 -4.29 -10.63
CA VAL A 244 1.09 -3.61 -11.87
C VAL A 244 1.69 -2.20 -11.93
N THR A 245 1.92 -1.73 -13.15
CA THR A 245 2.40 -0.36 -13.41
C THR A 245 1.24 0.55 -13.83
N PRO A 246 1.39 1.90 -13.71
CA PRO A 246 0.40 2.85 -14.20
C PRO A 246 0.01 2.66 -15.65
N GLU A 247 0.97 2.31 -16.52
CA GLU A 247 0.72 2.09 -17.96
C GLU A 247 -0.15 0.84 -18.20
N GLN A 248 0.07 -0.22 -17.45
CA GLN A 248 -0.75 -1.43 -17.52
C GLN A 248 -2.18 -1.15 -17.05
N ILE A 249 -2.31 -0.37 -15.95
CA ILE A 249 -3.61 0.03 -15.41
C ILE A 249 -4.37 0.92 -16.42
N LEU A 250 -3.70 1.91 -17.03
CA LEU A 250 -4.34 2.80 -18.00
C LEU A 250 -4.81 2.05 -19.26
N LYS A 251 -4.03 1.09 -19.76
CA LYS A 251 -4.45 0.24 -20.87
C LYS A 251 -5.71 -0.56 -20.53
N SER A 252 -5.75 -1.15 -19.34
CA SER A 252 -6.92 -1.87 -18.86
C SER A 252 -8.12 -0.93 -18.66
N LEU A 253 -7.89 0.27 -18.12
CA LEU A 253 -8.93 1.28 -17.93
C LEU A 253 -9.58 1.71 -19.25
N ASP A 254 -8.78 1.98 -20.28
CA ASP A 254 -9.31 2.39 -21.59
C ASP A 254 -10.21 1.32 -22.20
N VAL A 255 -9.82 0.05 -22.09
CA VAL A 255 -10.65 -1.09 -22.51
C VAL A 255 -11.96 -1.13 -21.70
N GLN A 256 -11.90 -0.97 -20.38
CA GLN A 256 -13.09 -0.99 -19.52
C GLN A 256 -14.06 0.16 -19.84
N ILE A 257 -13.55 1.36 -20.13
CA ILE A 257 -14.36 2.52 -20.53
C ILE A 257 -15.05 2.25 -21.87
N GLU A 258 -14.34 1.73 -22.85
CA GLU A 258 -14.91 1.40 -24.17
C GLU A 258 -16.03 0.37 -24.06
N PHE A 259 -15.80 -0.72 -23.34
CA PHE A 259 -16.78 -1.76 -23.12
C PHE A 259 -17.96 -1.29 -22.28
N SER A 260 -17.76 -0.39 -21.32
CA SER A 260 -18.85 0.20 -20.55
C SER A 260 -19.82 0.97 -21.45
N LYS A 261 -19.32 1.72 -22.44
CA LYS A 261 -20.13 2.42 -23.44
C LYS A 261 -20.86 1.43 -24.37
N LYS A 262 -20.15 0.43 -24.85
CA LYS A 262 -20.69 -0.59 -25.77
C LYS A 262 -21.88 -1.35 -25.15
N HIS A 263 -21.74 -1.75 -23.88
CA HIS A 263 -22.74 -2.59 -23.19
C HIS A 263 -23.66 -1.80 -22.25
N TYR A 264 -23.60 -0.48 -22.30
CA TYR A 264 -24.31 0.41 -21.39
C TYR A 264 -25.79 0.08 -21.23
N ASN A 265 -26.53 0.00 -22.33
CA ASN A 265 -27.98 -0.19 -22.29
C ASN A 265 -28.38 -1.51 -21.62
N THR A 266 -27.61 -2.57 -21.85
CA THR A 266 -27.83 -3.88 -21.22
C THR A 266 -27.61 -3.82 -19.73
N ILE A 267 -26.47 -3.24 -19.32
CA ILE A 267 -26.10 -3.14 -17.91
C ILE A 267 -27.04 -2.19 -17.16
N TRP A 268 -27.27 -1.00 -17.72
CA TRP A 268 -28.06 0.03 -17.04
C TRP A 268 -29.55 -0.32 -17.00
N GLY A 269 -30.06 -1.13 -17.92
CA GLY A 269 -31.42 -1.65 -17.88
C GLY A 269 -31.71 -2.40 -16.58
N LEU A 270 -30.84 -3.29 -16.16
CA LEU A 270 -30.95 -4.04 -14.90
C LEU A 270 -30.85 -3.11 -13.68
N PHE A 271 -29.96 -2.11 -13.71
CA PHE A 271 -29.88 -1.13 -12.63
C PHE A 271 -31.11 -0.26 -12.51
N ASN A 272 -31.75 0.11 -13.60
CA ASN A 272 -33.01 0.88 -13.54
C ASN A 272 -34.12 0.10 -12.84
N GLU A 273 -34.25 -1.19 -13.09
CA GLU A 273 -35.20 -2.06 -12.35
C GLU A 273 -34.85 -2.10 -10.86
N PHE A 274 -33.59 -2.35 -10.54
CA PHE A 274 -33.12 -2.40 -9.15
C PHE A 274 -33.33 -1.06 -8.42
N LEU A 275 -33.02 0.07 -9.08
CA LEU A 275 -33.27 1.40 -8.52
C LEU A 275 -34.75 1.69 -8.30
N ALA A 276 -35.65 1.16 -9.16
CA ALA A 276 -37.10 1.27 -8.96
C ALA A 276 -37.54 0.47 -7.72
N GLU A 277 -37.01 -0.73 -7.50
CA GLU A 277 -37.28 -1.53 -6.31
C GLU A 277 -36.78 -0.83 -5.04
N ILE A 278 -35.57 -0.25 -5.05
CA ILE A 278 -35.03 0.53 -3.93
C ILE A 278 -35.93 1.73 -3.62
N ARG A 279 -36.37 2.49 -4.65
CA ARG A 279 -37.25 3.66 -4.47
C ARG A 279 -38.60 3.25 -3.86
N GLU A 280 -39.20 2.19 -4.36
CA GLU A 280 -40.47 1.68 -3.82
C GLU A 280 -40.34 1.24 -2.36
N SER A 281 -39.27 0.51 -2.03
CA SER A 281 -39.00 0.04 -0.66
C SER A 281 -38.74 1.19 0.32
N THR A 282 -38.21 2.31 -0.16
CA THR A 282 -37.81 3.46 0.67
C THR A 282 -38.79 4.63 0.65
N LYS A 283 -39.88 4.53 -0.10
CA LYS A 283 -40.87 5.66 -0.28
C LYS A 283 -41.47 6.15 1.03
N ASN A 284 -41.59 5.29 2.04
CA ASN A 284 -42.15 5.63 3.36
C ASN A 284 -41.09 6.14 4.36
N LEU A 285 -39.82 6.19 3.97
CA LEU A 285 -38.78 6.79 4.78
C LEU A 285 -38.75 8.29 4.59
N CYS A 286 -38.58 9.04 5.68
CA CYS A 286 -38.47 10.51 5.63
C CYS A 286 -37.04 10.93 5.17
N LEU A 287 -36.53 10.35 4.09
CA LEU A 287 -35.25 10.73 3.51
C LEU A 287 -35.41 11.95 2.61
N ARG A 288 -34.49 12.88 2.70
CA ARG A 288 -34.36 13.98 1.75
C ARG A 288 -33.96 13.43 0.37
N GLU A 289 -34.21 14.18 -0.67
CA GLU A 289 -33.89 13.76 -2.04
C GLU A 289 -32.37 13.46 -2.21
N SER A 290 -31.51 14.28 -1.59
CA SER A 290 -30.05 14.03 -1.57
C SER A 290 -29.67 12.72 -0.88
N GLU A 291 -30.27 12.43 0.27
CA GLU A 291 -30.05 11.17 1.00
C GLU A 291 -30.56 9.96 0.22
N GLN A 292 -31.72 10.09 -0.44
CA GLN A 292 -32.25 9.04 -1.30
C GLN A 292 -31.30 8.74 -2.47
N ARG A 293 -30.71 9.77 -3.11
CA ARG A 293 -29.73 9.57 -4.18
C ARG A 293 -28.45 8.91 -3.68
N LYS A 294 -27.93 9.31 -2.52
CA LYS A 294 -26.76 8.70 -1.90
C LYS A 294 -26.98 7.22 -1.57
N LEU A 295 -28.17 6.90 -1.04
CA LEU A 295 -28.57 5.52 -0.76
C LEU A 295 -28.62 4.68 -2.04
N GLN A 296 -29.21 5.20 -3.09
CA GLN A 296 -29.26 4.56 -4.40
C GLN A 296 -27.86 4.32 -4.97
N TYR A 297 -26.98 5.32 -4.87
CA TYR A 297 -25.60 5.19 -5.34
C TYR A 297 -24.85 4.11 -4.57
N PHE A 298 -25.02 4.07 -3.25
CA PHE A 298 -24.42 3.02 -2.42
C PHE A 298 -24.86 1.62 -2.89
N PHE A 299 -26.15 1.39 -3.06
CA PHE A 299 -26.66 0.07 -3.45
C PHE A 299 -26.33 -0.30 -4.90
N VAL A 300 -26.27 0.66 -5.82
CA VAL A 300 -25.78 0.42 -7.19
C VAL A 300 -24.33 -0.08 -7.18
N LEU A 301 -23.44 0.62 -6.48
CA LEU A 301 -22.05 0.16 -6.34
C LEU A 301 -21.94 -1.18 -5.65
N HIS A 302 -22.76 -1.42 -4.62
CA HIS A 302 -22.74 -2.66 -3.87
C HIS A 302 -23.19 -3.84 -4.75
N LEU A 303 -24.25 -3.69 -5.52
CA LEU A 303 -24.68 -4.69 -6.49
C LEU A 303 -23.61 -4.91 -7.56
N PHE A 304 -23.03 -3.84 -8.10
CA PHE A 304 -22.01 -3.92 -9.14
C PHE A 304 -20.77 -4.68 -8.67
N SER A 305 -20.22 -4.30 -7.51
CA SER A 305 -19.03 -4.93 -6.94
C SER A 305 -19.23 -6.43 -6.71
N ASN A 306 -20.33 -6.80 -6.07
CA ASN A 306 -20.63 -8.21 -5.77
C ASN A 306 -21.02 -9.00 -7.02
N GLY A 307 -21.74 -8.39 -7.95
CA GLY A 307 -22.15 -9.01 -9.21
C GLY A 307 -20.95 -9.29 -10.12
N ILE A 308 -20.01 -8.37 -10.25
CA ILE A 308 -18.74 -8.61 -10.97
C ILE A 308 -17.97 -9.76 -10.32
N TYR A 309 -17.85 -9.75 -8.99
CA TYR A 309 -17.19 -10.83 -8.28
C TYR A 309 -17.84 -12.19 -8.60
N GLN A 310 -19.16 -12.28 -8.55
CA GLN A 310 -19.91 -13.50 -8.87
C GLN A 310 -19.73 -13.90 -10.34
N ALA A 311 -19.79 -12.95 -11.28
CA ALA A 311 -19.59 -13.23 -12.70
C ALA A 311 -18.17 -13.75 -12.99
N VAL A 312 -17.15 -13.15 -12.35
CA VAL A 312 -15.76 -13.65 -12.46
C VAL A 312 -15.63 -15.06 -11.89
N GLN A 313 -16.35 -15.40 -10.81
CA GLN A 313 -16.35 -16.76 -10.26
C GLN A 313 -16.94 -17.80 -11.23
N GLN A 314 -17.93 -17.41 -12.05
CA GLN A 314 -18.49 -18.29 -13.10
C GLN A 314 -17.48 -18.57 -14.21
N ILE A 315 -16.60 -17.60 -14.55
CA ILE A 315 -15.59 -17.75 -15.60
C ILE A 315 -14.35 -18.47 -15.07
N VAL A 316 -13.90 -18.08 -13.88
CA VAL A 316 -12.69 -18.58 -13.24
C VAL A 316 -13.05 -19.04 -11.84
N PRO A 317 -13.61 -20.25 -11.71
CA PRO A 317 -13.93 -20.78 -10.39
C PRO A 317 -12.67 -20.86 -9.55
N SER A 318 -12.61 -20.10 -8.46
CA SER A 318 -11.59 -20.35 -7.46
C SER A 318 -12.13 -21.42 -6.51
N LYS A 319 -11.41 -22.51 -6.41
CA LYS A 319 -11.75 -23.60 -5.49
C LYS A 319 -11.46 -23.24 -4.03
N GLU A 320 -10.79 -22.13 -3.80
CA GLU A 320 -10.18 -21.86 -2.51
C GLU A 320 -10.67 -20.53 -1.92
N GLU A 321 -10.99 -20.60 -0.65
CA GLU A 321 -10.97 -19.44 0.24
C GLU A 321 -9.59 -18.78 0.16
N TYR A 322 -9.51 -17.50 0.49
CA TYR A 322 -8.21 -16.80 0.61
C TYR A 322 -7.23 -17.60 1.48
N PRO A 323 -5.94 -17.67 1.11
CA PRO A 323 -4.96 -18.44 1.87
C PRO A 323 -4.87 -17.91 3.30
N LEU A 324 -4.79 -18.86 4.26
CA LEU A 324 -4.53 -18.54 5.65
C LEU A 324 -3.09 -18.06 5.78
N ARG A 325 -2.92 -16.86 6.32
CA ARG A 325 -1.61 -16.23 6.55
C ARG A 325 -1.09 -16.54 7.96
N PRO A 326 0.24 -16.42 8.19
CA PRO A 326 0.84 -16.73 9.49
C PRO A 326 0.27 -15.93 10.67
N ASP A 327 -0.22 -14.70 10.43
CA ASP A 327 -0.85 -13.84 11.44
C ASP A 327 -2.34 -14.17 11.68
N GLY A 328 -2.86 -15.23 11.05
CA GLY A 328 -4.25 -15.66 11.13
C GLY A 328 -5.18 -14.96 10.14
N GLY A 329 -4.69 -14.03 9.33
CA GLY A 329 -5.43 -13.41 8.26
C GLY A 329 -5.74 -14.37 7.11
N LYS A 330 -6.74 -14.05 6.30
CA LYS A 330 -7.09 -14.75 5.06
C LYS A 330 -7.20 -13.72 3.95
N TRP A 331 -6.14 -13.52 3.19
CA TRP A 331 -6.11 -12.46 2.17
C TRP A 331 -5.12 -12.74 1.03
N ILE A 332 -5.30 -12.01 -0.06
CA ILE A 332 -4.39 -11.94 -1.22
C ILE A 332 -3.97 -10.50 -1.42
N ALA A 333 -2.65 -10.28 -1.64
CA ALA A 333 -2.09 -8.95 -1.89
C ALA A 333 -2.05 -8.61 -3.38
N PHE A 334 -2.09 -7.31 -3.66
CA PHE A 334 -1.84 -6.68 -4.96
C PHE A 334 -0.97 -5.46 -4.75
N GLY A 335 -0.01 -5.25 -5.66
CA GLY A 335 0.87 -4.10 -5.64
C GLY A 335 0.63 -3.16 -6.82
N ASN A 336 0.66 -1.87 -6.56
CA ASN A 336 0.73 -0.82 -7.56
C ASN A 336 2.09 -0.14 -7.43
N ARG A 337 2.88 -0.19 -8.49
CA ARG A 337 4.25 0.36 -8.53
C ARG A 337 4.22 1.76 -9.12
N TYR A 338 4.81 2.73 -8.43
CA TYR A 338 4.90 4.12 -8.84
C TYR A 338 6.30 4.68 -8.66
N THR A 339 6.67 5.68 -9.47
CA THR A 339 7.83 6.53 -9.17
C THR A 339 7.53 7.40 -7.93
N LEU A 340 8.58 7.90 -7.25
CA LEU A 340 8.38 8.73 -6.04
C LEU A 340 7.72 10.07 -6.35
N ASP A 341 7.90 10.59 -7.56
CA ASP A 341 7.35 11.85 -8.07
C ASP A 341 6.05 11.65 -8.85
N PHE A 342 5.40 10.48 -8.71
CA PHE A 342 4.20 10.16 -9.48
C PHE A 342 3.05 11.14 -9.20
N ASP A 343 2.47 11.68 -10.27
CA ASP A 343 1.39 12.66 -10.21
C ASP A 343 0.02 11.97 -10.07
N PHE A 344 -0.39 11.72 -8.82
CA PHE A 344 -1.70 11.15 -8.51
C PHE A 344 -2.87 12.09 -8.82
N GLU A 345 -2.66 13.42 -8.79
CA GLU A 345 -3.73 14.38 -9.04
C GLU A 345 -4.22 14.32 -10.50
N ASN A 346 -3.28 14.13 -11.43
CA ASN A 346 -3.59 14.00 -12.85
C ASN A 346 -3.73 12.54 -13.32
N TYR A 347 -3.60 11.56 -12.42
CA TYR A 347 -3.71 10.17 -12.79
C TYR A 347 -5.15 9.77 -13.12
N LYS A 348 -5.42 9.49 -14.40
CA LYS A 348 -6.75 9.18 -14.91
C LYS A 348 -7.47 8.08 -14.13
N PHE A 349 -6.75 7.03 -13.74
CA PHE A 349 -7.32 5.88 -13.02
C PHE A 349 -7.88 6.26 -11.66
N SER A 350 -7.30 7.23 -10.95
CA SER A 350 -7.80 7.71 -9.65
C SER A 350 -9.28 8.09 -9.69
N LYS A 351 -9.77 8.54 -10.85
CA LYS A 351 -11.17 8.92 -11.08
C LYS A 351 -12.12 7.72 -11.31
N TYR A 352 -11.59 6.50 -11.32
CA TYR A 352 -12.33 5.27 -11.57
C TYR A 352 -12.16 4.23 -10.47
N CYS A 353 -11.38 4.55 -9.43
CA CYS A 353 -11.19 3.68 -8.29
C CYS A 353 -12.37 3.73 -7.32
N TYR A 354 -12.59 2.64 -6.63
CA TYR A 354 -13.48 2.58 -5.48
C TYR A 354 -13.03 1.46 -4.54
N GLY A 355 -13.27 1.66 -3.25
CA GLY A 355 -13.11 0.64 -2.22
C GLY A 355 -14.36 0.62 -1.35
N GLY A 356 -14.70 -0.53 -0.78
CA GLY A 356 -15.82 -0.65 0.16
C GLY A 356 -15.30 -0.89 1.56
N GLU A 357 -15.85 -0.19 2.54
CA GLU A 357 -15.54 -0.35 3.94
C GLU A 357 -16.80 -0.40 4.80
N ARG A 358 -16.72 -1.13 5.90
CA ARG A 358 -17.70 -1.07 6.97
C ARG A 358 -16.99 -0.66 8.24
N ARG A 359 -17.52 0.35 8.93
CA ARG A 359 -17.08 0.79 10.24
C ARG A 359 -18.21 0.57 11.23
N SER A 360 -17.89 0.02 12.38
CA SER A 360 -18.86 -0.27 13.44
C SER A 360 -18.47 0.49 14.70
N TYR A 361 -19.48 0.99 15.40
CA TYR A 361 -19.34 1.64 16.68
C TYR A 361 -20.40 1.08 17.64
N GLU A 362 -19.97 0.61 18.79
CA GLU A 362 -20.87 0.14 19.85
C GLU A 362 -20.94 1.20 20.96
N GLU A 363 -22.12 1.76 21.17
CA GLU A 363 -22.36 2.80 22.16
C GLU A 363 -23.22 2.28 23.32
N ASN A 364 -22.56 1.95 24.41
CA ASN A 364 -23.26 1.54 25.64
C ASN A 364 -23.90 2.71 26.39
N PHE A 365 -23.54 3.96 26.04
CA PHE A 365 -23.94 5.15 26.76
C PHE A 365 -25.35 5.66 26.36
N PHE A 366 -25.79 5.39 25.11
CA PHE A 366 -27.04 5.94 24.56
C PHE A 366 -28.10 4.84 24.30
N SER A 367 -27.98 3.68 24.89
CA SER A 367 -28.89 2.55 24.67
C SER A 367 -28.97 2.00 23.23
N SER A 368 -28.14 2.47 22.32
CA SER A 368 -28.01 1.89 21.00
C SER A 368 -27.17 0.62 21.06
N LYS A 369 -27.58 -0.42 20.34
CA LYS A 369 -26.84 -1.68 20.31
C LYS A 369 -25.65 -1.61 19.38
N SER A 370 -25.83 -1.07 18.19
CA SER A 370 -24.73 -0.83 17.24
C SER A 370 -25.06 0.28 16.25
N VAL A 371 -24.01 0.92 15.76
CA VAL A 371 -24.06 1.87 14.64
C VAL A 371 -23.02 1.43 13.64
N ASP A 372 -23.48 1.11 12.44
CA ASP A 372 -22.61 0.74 11.32
C ASP A 372 -22.59 1.84 10.27
N LEU A 373 -21.42 2.19 9.78
CA LEU A 373 -21.25 3.02 8.59
C LEU A 373 -20.72 2.16 7.47
N HIS A 374 -21.52 2.00 6.43
CA HIS A 374 -21.09 1.40 5.18
C HIS A 374 -20.74 2.51 4.20
N ILE A 375 -19.56 2.46 3.66
CA ILE A 375 -19.01 3.47 2.77
C ILE A 375 -18.36 2.82 1.55
N TYR A 376 -18.56 3.42 0.38
CA TYR A 376 -17.71 3.20 -0.77
C TYR A 376 -16.86 4.45 -1.00
N ASP A 377 -15.56 4.28 -0.91
CA ASP A 377 -14.59 5.31 -1.24
C ASP A 377 -14.46 5.38 -2.76
N THR A 378 -15.23 6.26 -3.36
CA THR A 378 -15.20 6.52 -4.79
C THR A 378 -15.22 8.01 -5.04
N GLN A 379 -14.49 8.44 -6.05
CA GLN A 379 -14.34 9.85 -6.36
C GLN A 379 -14.67 10.13 -7.83
N PRO A 380 -15.92 10.37 -8.16
CA PRO A 380 -16.27 10.84 -9.49
C PRO A 380 -15.64 12.20 -9.80
N ASP A 381 -15.39 13.02 -8.75
CA ASP A 381 -14.74 14.33 -8.82
C ASP A 381 -13.71 14.46 -7.70
N LEU A 382 -12.45 14.28 -8.03
CA LEU A 382 -11.30 14.19 -7.10
C LEU A 382 -11.05 15.44 -6.24
N ASN A 383 -11.66 16.58 -6.55
CA ASN A 383 -11.28 17.85 -5.93
C ASN A 383 -11.79 18.04 -4.50
N LYS A 384 -12.59 17.13 -3.95
CA LYS A 384 -13.30 17.38 -2.70
C LYS A 384 -13.16 16.32 -1.61
N TYR A 385 -12.90 15.05 -1.96
CA TYR A 385 -12.65 13.97 -1.00
C TYR A 385 -11.28 13.36 -1.29
N GLN A 386 -10.38 13.41 -0.33
CA GLN A 386 -9.06 12.77 -0.46
C GLN A 386 -9.11 11.35 0.08
N HIS A 387 -8.73 10.41 -0.76
CA HIS A 387 -8.54 9.01 -0.40
C HIS A 387 -7.66 8.90 0.84
N GLY A 388 -8.12 8.22 1.87
CA GLY A 388 -7.35 8.02 3.09
C GLY A 388 -7.48 9.15 4.12
N ASP A 389 -8.59 9.92 4.10
CA ASP A 389 -8.88 10.77 5.25
C ASP A 389 -9.06 9.86 6.48
N MET A 390 -8.04 9.87 7.35
CA MET A 390 -7.97 9.04 8.56
C MET A 390 -9.16 9.25 9.51
N LEU A 391 -9.94 10.31 9.32
CA LEU A 391 -11.15 10.58 10.10
C LEU A 391 -12.20 9.47 9.95
N LEU A 392 -12.35 8.88 8.76
CA LEU A 392 -13.34 7.82 8.54
C LEU A 392 -12.95 6.49 9.20
N SER A 393 -11.69 6.35 9.62
CA SER A 393 -11.20 5.17 10.34
C SER A 393 -11.22 5.33 11.86
N ASP A 394 -11.58 6.51 12.38
CA ASP A 394 -11.56 6.81 13.80
C ASP A 394 -12.93 6.49 14.44
N GLU A 395 -12.92 5.74 15.54
CA GLU A 395 -14.11 5.43 16.35
C GLU A 395 -14.80 6.71 16.87
N ILE A 396 -14.02 7.74 17.18
CA ILE A 396 -14.53 9.04 17.63
C ILE A 396 -15.31 9.74 16.51
N PHE A 397 -14.91 9.56 15.27
CA PHE A 397 -15.67 10.06 14.12
C PHE A 397 -17.06 9.43 14.04
N MET A 398 -17.15 8.11 14.19
CA MET A 398 -18.43 7.39 14.25
C MET A 398 -19.31 7.89 15.39
N LYS A 399 -18.71 8.09 16.57
CA LYS A 399 -19.40 8.69 17.72
C LYS A 399 -19.92 10.09 17.39
N MET A 400 -19.11 10.91 16.71
CA MET A 400 -19.51 12.27 16.31
C MET A 400 -20.71 12.26 15.34
N LEU A 401 -20.70 11.39 14.33
CA LEU A 401 -21.84 11.24 13.42
C LEU A 401 -23.11 10.80 14.16
N TYR A 402 -22.99 9.85 15.09
CA TYR A 402 -24.11 9.38 15.90
C TYR A 402 -24.68 10.49 16.80
N VAL A 403 -23.81 11.26 17.44
CA VAL A 403 -24.19 12.41 18.28
C VAL A 403 -24.93 13.48 17.46
N ILE A 404 -24.44 13.78 16.27
CA ILE A 404 -25.12 14.71 15.32
C ILE A 404 -26.50 14.17 14.95
N TYR A 405 -26.61 12.88 14.63
CA TYR A 405 -27.88 12.23 14.30
C TYR A 405 -28.91 12.34 15.43
N LYS A 406 -28.47 12.08 16.66
CA LYS A 406 -29.36 12.17 17.86
C LYS A 406 -29.63 13.61 18.31
N GLY A 407 -28.98 14.61 17.71
CA GLY A 407 -29.11 16.02 18.11
C GLY A 407 -28.57 16.31 19.52
N ILE A 408 -27.62 15.51 20.01
CA ILE A 408 -27.03 15.66 21.34
C ILE A 408 -26.00 16.79 21.31
N PRO A 409 -26.08 17.79 22.21
CA PRO A 409 -25.09 18.83 22.28
C PRO A 409 -23.68 18.28 22.63
N PHE A 410 -22.66 18.70 21.91
CA PHE A 410 -21.30 18.16 22.03
C PHE A 410 -20.68 18.29 23.43
N ASN A 411 -21.04 19.34 24.18
CA ASN A 411 -20.58 19.56 25.55
C ASN A 411 -20.97 18.44 26.54
N TYR A 412 -21.90 17.57 26.19
CA TYR A 412 -22.32 16.41 27.01
C TYR A 412 -21.75 15.08 26.52
N THR A 413 -20.92 15.06 25.49
CA THR A 413 -20.52 13.82 24.82
C THR A 413 -19.11 13.35 25.14
N GLY A 414 -18.28 14.20 25.75
CA GLY A 414 -16.87 13.90 25.99
C GLY A 414 -16.01 13.81 24.72
N ILE A 415 -16.52 14.29 23.58
CA ILE A 415 -15.75 14.41 22.33
C ILE A 415 -14.80 15.57 22.47
N ASP A 416 -13.50 15.34 22.23
CA ASP A 416 -12.48 16.39 22.27
C ASP A 416 -12.81 17.48 21.23
N PRO A 417 -12.77 18.77 21.62
CA PRO A 417 -13.06 19.90 20.72
C PRO A 417 -12.26 19.89 19.41
N ILE A 418 -11.07 19.29 19.38
CA ILE A 418 -10.25 19.17 18.17
C ILE A 418 -10.99 18.46 17.02
N TYR A 419 -11.88 17.51 17.34
CA TYR A 419 -12.69 16.83 16.33
C TYR A 419 -13.76 17.74 15.74
N LEU A 420 -14.22 18.72 16.49
CA LEU A 420 -15.25 19.69 16.03
C LEU A 420 -14.67 20.65 14.97
N GLU A 421 -13.36 20.86 14.95
CA GLU A 421 -12.67 21.62 13.90
C GLU A 421 -12.78 20.97 12.51
N ARG A 422 -13.15 19.68 12.46
CA ARG A 422 -13.36 18.94 11.21
C ARG A 422 -14.77 19.14 10.60
N ILE A 423 -15.72 19.69 11.35
CA ILE A 423 -17.07 19.93 10.87
C ILE A 423 -17.12 20.71 9.53
N PRO A 424 -16.35 21.81 9.34
CA PRO A 424 -16.32 22.49 8.06
C PRO A 424 -15.82 21.64 6.88
N HIS A 425 -14.86 20.73 7.14
CA HIS A 425 -14.37 19.80 6.14
C HIS A 425 -15.44 18.77 5.77
N LEU A 426 -16.11 18.17 6.75
CA LEU A 426 -17.19 17.21 6.54
C LEU A 426 -18.37 17.85 5.79
N ALA A 427 -18.63 19.14 6.02
CA ALA A 427 -19.63 19.88 5.26
C ALA A 427 -19.23 20.06 3.78
N LYS A 428 -17.94 20.32 3.50
CA LYS A 428 -17.44 20.36 2.12
C LYS A 428 -17.54 19.01 1.43
N CYS A 429 -17.36 17.92 2.18
CA CYS A 429 -17.50 16.55 1.68
C CYS A 429 -18.97 16.11 1.55
N GLY A 430 -19.97 16.95 1.91
CA GLY A 430 -21.39 16.63 1.85
C GLY A 430 -21.83 15.53 2.82
N ILE A 431 -21.07 15.27 3.87
CA ILE A 431 -21.40 14.30 4.94
C ILE A 431 -22.34 14.94 5.95
N ILE A 432 -22.12 16.21 6.23
CA ILE A 432 -22.98 17.02 7.09
C ILE A 432 -23.36 18.33 6.39
N HIS A 433 -24.40 18.98 6.89
CA HIS A 433 -24.73 20.37 6.55
C HIS A 433 -25.07 21.12 7.85
N THR A 434 -25.12 22.44 7.78
CA THR A 434 -25.36 23.26 8.97
C THR A 434 -26.68 24.01 8.79
N VAL A 435 -27.59 23.86 9.76
CA VAL A 435 -28.87 24.61 9.82
C VAL A 435 -28.83 25.48 11.08
N ASN A 436 -28.89 26.78 10.90
CA ASN A 436 -28.81 27.76 12.00
C ASN A 436 -27.62 27.55 12.93
N GLY A 437 -26.47 27.18 12.37
CA GLY A 437 -25.24 26.91 13.14
C GLY A 437 -25.17 25.52 13.79
N VAL A 438 -26.20 24.69 13.64
CA VAL A 438 -26.25 23.32 14.16
C VAL A 438 -25.92 22.33 13.05
N PRO A 439 -24.90 21.47 13.22
CA PRO A 439 -24.59 20.43 12.24
C PRO A 439 -25.68 19.35 12.21
N GLN A 440 -26.04 18.93 11.02
CA GLN A 440 -26.96 17.84 10.75
C GLN A 440 -26.35 16.89 9.72
N LEU A 441 -26.67 15.61 9.80
CA LEU A 441 -26.20 14.65 8.80
C LEU A 441 -26.82 14.95 7.43
N ASP A 442 -26.01 14.74 6.40
CA ASP A 442 -26.43 14.80 5.00
C ASP A 442 -26.22 13.44 4.30
N ILE A 443 -26.23 12.36 5.08
CA ILE A 443 -26.14 10.98 4.63
C ILE A 443 -27.39 10.22 5.07
N PRO A 444 -27.83 9.20 4.30
CA PRO A 444 -28.99 8.39 4.68
C PRO A 444 -28.71 7.63 5.99
N VAL A 445 -29.67 7.71 6.90
CA VAL A 445 -29.68 6.92 8.15
C VAL A 445 -30.90 6.02 8.13
N ILE A 446 -30.69 4.72 8.23
CA ILE A 446 -31.77 3.72 8.20
C ILE A 446 -31.60 2.69 9.33
N SER A 447 -32.72 2.04 9.70
CA SER A 447 -32.66 0.95 10.67
C SER A 447 -31.99 -0.28 10.06
N LYS A 448 -31.42 -1.13 10.92
CA LYS A 448 -30.86 -2.42 10.53
C LYS A 448 -31.87 -3.30 9.79
N GLN A 449 -33.12 -3.31 10.25
CA GLN A 449 -34.20 -4.05 9.57
C GLN A 449 -34.40 -3.56 8.11
N LYS A 450 -34.40 -2.23 7.89
CA LYS A 450 -34.56 -1.67 6.55
C LYS A 450 -33.34 -1.94 5.67
N TYR A 451 -32.14 -1.85 6.24
CA TYR A 451 -30.92 -2.23 5.52
C TYR A 451 -30.99 -3.69 5.05
N ASP A 452 -31.37 -4.62 5.93
CA ASP A 452 -31.46 -6.04 5.60
C ASP A 452 -32.53 -6.33 4.54
N GLU A 453 -33.64 -5.56 4.52
CA GLU A 453 -34.64 -5.62 3.46
C GLU A 453 -34.07 -5.20 2.11
N LEU A 454 -33.37 -4.06 2.05
CA LEU A 454 -32.73 -3.56 0.83
C LEU A 454 -31.59 -4.47 0.37
N ASP A 455 -30.83 -5.01 1.30
CA ASP A 455 -29.74 -5.95 1.00
C ASP A 455 -30.29 -7.28 0.43
N LYS A 456 -31.44 -7.73 0.86
CA LYS A 456 -32.12 -8.88 0.23
C LYS A 456 -32.50 -8.60 -1.23
N LEU A 457 -32.99 -7.40 -1.56
CA LEU A 457 -33.26 -7.03 -2.95
C LEU A 457 -31.97 -7.10 -3.78
N ARG A 458 -30.88 -6.57 -3.25
CA ARG A 458 -29.57 -6.64 -3.89
C ARG A 458 -29.09 -8.10 -4.08
N ILE A 459 -29.17 -8.93 -3.05
CA ILE A 459 -28.76 -10.35 -3.11
C ILE A 459 -29.55 -11.09 -4.17
N ASN A 460 -30.84 -10.86 -4.28
CA ASN A 460 -31.69 -11.47 -5.30
C ASN A 460 -31.25 -11.08 -6.74
N LYS A 461 -30.74 -9.86 -6.91
CA LYS A 461 -30.27 -9.35 -8.21
C LYS A 461 -28.83 -9.76 -8.57
N ILE A 462 -28.03 -10.26 -7.63
CA ILE A 462 -26.61 -10.62 -7.88
C ILE A 462 -26.49 -11.68 -8.97
N HIS A 463 -27.29 -12.74 -8.91
CA HIS A 463 -27.22 -13.82 -9.90
C HIS A 463 -27.66 -13.35 -11.28
N GLU A 464 -28.76 -12.63 -11.35
CA GLU A 464 -29.25 -12.04 -12.59
C GLU A 464 -28.21 -11.12 -13.24
N PHE A 465 -27.56 -10.27 -12.40
CA PHE A 465 -26.47 -9.41 -12.84
C PHE A 465 -25.27 -10.24 -13.32
N ALA A 466 -24.86 -11.27 -12.56
CA ALA A 466 -23.71 -12.10 -12.90
C ALA A 466 -23.92 -12.85 -14.22
N ASP A 467 -25.11 -13.40 -14.44
CA ASP A 467 -25.47 -14.10 -15.67
C ASP A 467 -25.50 -13.17 -16.88
N MET A 468 -25.96 -11.95 -16.70
CA MET A 468 -25.93 -10.90 -17.72
C MET A 468 -24.51 -10.41 -18.02
N PHE A 469 -23.68 -10.28 -16.99
CA PHE A 469 -22.36 -9.68 -17.09
C PHE A 469 -21.26 -10.68 -17.47
N GLU A 470 -21.46 -11.98 -17.24
CA GLU A 470 -20.50 -13.04 -17.56
C GLU A 470 -20.07 -13.04 -19.04
N PRO A 471 -20.97 -13.00 -20.03
CA PRO A 471 -20.57 -12.92 -21.44
C PRO A 471 -19.81 -11.63 -21.78
N ILE A 472 -20.13 -10.50 -21.14
CA ILE A 472 -19.41 -9.25 -21.31
C ILE A 472 -17.98 -9.39 -20.77
N LEU A 473 -17.82 -10.05 -19.62
CA LEU A 473 -16.49 -10.32 -19.07
C LEU A 473 -15.66 -11.25 -19.96
N ARG A 474 -16.25 -12.26 -20.56
CA ARG A 474 -15.53 -13.15 -21.49
C ARG A 474 -15.02 -12.40 -22.72
N GLU A 475 -15.76 -11.39 -23.16
CA GLU A 475 -15.34 -10.53 -24.26
C GLU A 475 -14.20 -9.58 -23.86
N ILE A 476 -14.28 -8.95 -22.68
CA ILE A 476 -13.33 -7.92 -22.25
C ILE A 476 -12.01 -8.48 -21.69
N MET A 477 -12.04 -9.61 -20.97
CA MET A 477 -10.87 -10.16 -20.27
C MET A 477 -9.66 -10.46 -21.19
N PRO A 478 -9.80 -10.96 -22.43
CA PRO A 478 -8.67 -11.13 -23.33
C PRO A 478 -8.00 -9.81 -23.76
N GLU A 479 -8.75 -8.71 -23.80
CA GLU A 479 -8.27 -7.40 -24.19
C GLU A 479 -7.50 -6.70 -23.06
N MET A 480 -7.84 -7.02 -21.80
CA MET A 480 -7.12 -6.53 -20.62
C MET A 480 -5.83 -7.35 -20.38
N LYS A 481 -4.87 -7.22 -21.28
CA LYS A 481 -3.60 -7.96 -21.23
C LYS A 481 -2.69 -7.43 -20.13
N LEU A 482 -2.77 -8.02 -18.94
CA LEU A 482 -1.77 -7.82 -17.91
C LEU A 482 -0.55 -8.70 -18.18
N SER A 483 0.64 -8.10 -18.19
CA SER A 483 1.90 -8.84 -18.20
C SER A 483 2.13 -9.44 -16.82
N ILE A 484 2.12 -10.77 -16.73
CA ILE A 484 2.31 -11.49 -15.46
C ILE A 484 3.61 -12.29 -15.56
N PRO A 485 4.50 -12.23 -14.56
CA PRO A 485 5.71 -13.01 -14.52
C PRO A 485 5.45 -14.52 -14.60
N LYS A 486 6.33 -15.26 -15.26
CA LYS A 486 6.18 -16.70 -15.50
C LYS A 486 5.93 -17.52 -14.22
N HIS A 487 6.53 -17.13 -13.09
CA HIS A 487 6.36 -17.83 -11.82
C HIS A 487 4.97 -17.62 -11.19
N LEU A 488 4.20 -16.62 -11.65
CA LEU A 488 2.83 -16.35 -11.24
C LEU A 488 1.77 -16.81 -12.25
N GLU A 489 2.15 -17.37 -13.40
CA GLU A 489 1.21 -17.80 -14.45
C GLU A 489 0.14 -18.80 -13.95
N SER A 490 0.50 -19.67 -13.01
CA SER A 490 -0.46 -20.60 -12.40
C SER A 490 -1.56 -19.91 -11.57
N ARG A 491 -1.32 -18.66 -11.16
CA ARG A 491 -2.23 -17.84 -10.35
C ARG A 491 -2.97 -16.77 -11.17
N VAL A 492 -2.80 -16.74 -12.48
CA VAL A 492 -3.46 -15.75 -13.38
C VAL A 492 -4.97 -15.65 -13.12
N ALA A 493 -5.60 -16.77 -12.80
CA ALA A 493 -7.02 -16.81 -12.51
C ALA A 493 -7.41 -15.94 -11.29
N GLU A 494 -6.59 -15.95 -10.24
CA GLU A 494 -6.78 -15.10 -9.05
C GLU A 494 -6.66 -13.62 -9.41
N PHE A 495 -5.69 -13.28 -10.25
CA PHE A 495 -5.39 -11.89 -10.62
C PHE A 495 -6.42 -11.30 -11.58
N ARG A 496 -7.04 -12.10 -12.44
CA ARG A 496 -8.09 -11.65 -13.36
C ARG A 496 -9.32 -11.09 -12.64
N LYS A 497 -9.62 -11.55 -11.43
CA LYS A 497 -10.72 -11.01 -10.62
C LYS A 497 -10.57 -9.51 -10.34
N TYR A 498 -9.36 -9.02 -10.31
CA TYR A 498 -9.02 -7.65 -9.93
C TYR A 498 -8.79 -6.72 -11.11
N SER A 499 -8.78 -7.22 -12.32
CA SER A 499 -8.59 -6.39 -13.51
C SER A 499 -9.81 -5.55 -13.90
N CYS A 500 -10.99 -5.80 -13.30
CA CYS A 500 -12.26 -5.13 -13.66
C CYS A 500 -12.67 -4.00 -12.71
N TYR A 501 -11.77 -3.49 -11.89
CA TYR A 501 -12.08 -2.50 -10.84
C TYR A 501 -12.67 -1.17 -11.34
N ALA A 502 -12.24 -0.71 -12.51
CA ALA A 502 -12.69 0.57 -13.03
C ALA A 502 -14.07 0.48 -13.69
N PHE A 503 -14.53 -0.71 -14.03
CA PHE A 503 -15.75 -0.91 -14.81
C PHE A 503 -17.00 -0.34 -14.15
N PRO A 504 -17.27 -0.53 -12.85
CA PRO A 504 -18.43 0.04 -12.17
C PRO A 504 -18.50 1.55 -12.30
N ILE A 505 -17.40 2.22 -12.03
CA ILE A 505 -17.35 3.68 -12.11
C ILE A 505 -17.45 4.16 -13.56
N ALA A 506 -16.91 3.43 -14.52
CA ALA A 506 -17.03 3.77 -15.94
C ALA A 506 -18.49 3.73 -16.39
N VAL A 507 -19.26 2.71 -15.99
CA VAL A 507 -20.69 2.63 -16.30
C VAL A 507 -21.50 3.71 -15.59
N ILE A 508 -21.21 4.00 -14.33
CA ILE A 508 -21.91 5.05 -13.57
C ILE A 508 -21.65 6.44 -14.19
N LYS A 509 -20.40 6.71 -14.61
CA LYS A 509 -20.08 7.96 -15.32
C LYS A 509 -20.83 8.08 -16.66
N GLU A 510 -20.91 7.01 -17.41
CA GLU A 510 -21.70 6.99 -18.65
C GLU A 510 -23.20 7.25 -18.37
N ALA A 511 -23.74 6.70 -17.27
CA ALA A 511 -25.11 6.97 -16.84
C ALA A 511 -25.31 8.43 -16.43
N MET A 512 -24.33 9.04 -15.76
CA MET A 512 -24.38 10.46 -15.42
C MET A 512 -24.32 11.36 -16.67
N GLU A 513 -23.45 11.04 -17.62
CA GLU A 513 -23.34 11.77 -18.89
C GLU A 513 -24.61 11.70 -19.72
N LYS A 514 -25.33 10.58 -19.67
CA LYS A 514 -26.61 10.39 -20.36
C LYS A 514 -27.82 10.99 -19.61
N GLY A 515 -27.62 11.39 -18.36
CA GLY A 515 -28.70 11.88 -17.50
C GLY A 515 -29.59 10.79 -16.90
N ASP A 516 -29.18 9.52 -17.01
CA ASP A 516 -29.91 8.38 -16.45
C ASP A 516 -29.66 8.21 -14.94
N PHE A 517 -28.58 8.80 -14.44
CA PHE A 517 -28.21 8.78 -13.04
C PHE A 517 -27.68 10.14 -12.59
N TYR A 518 -28.00 10.51 -11.36
CA TYR A 518 -27.49 11.73 -10.75
C TYR A 518 -27.03 11.45 -9.32
N THR A 519 -25.89 11.99 -8.95
CA THR A 519 -25.39 12.00 -7.58
C THR A 519 -25.00 13.41 -7.17
N GLU A 520 -25.12 13.72 -5.88
CA GLU A 520 -24.57 14.95 -5.33
C GLU A 520 -23.05 14.96 -5.55
N ASN A 521 -22.52 16.09 -5.99
CA ASN A 521 -21.08 16.24 -6.14
C ASN A 521 -20.40 15.94 -4.81
N CYS A 522 -19.53 14.92 -4.80
CA CYS A 522 -18.46 14.73 -3.86
C CYS A 522 -18.73 14.01 -2.56
N THR A 523 -19.93 13.62 -2.24
CA THR A 523 -20.14 12.74 -1.08
C THR A 523 -19.92 11.31 -1.52
N PRO A 524 -19.02 10.56 -0.86
CA PRO A 524 -18.89 9.14 -1.12
C PRO A 524 -20.23 8.45 -0.87
N PRO A 525 -20.62 7.45 -1.68
CA PRO A 525 -21.83 6.69 -1.43
C PRO A 525 -21.69 5.95 -0.10
N MET A 526 -22.52 6.35 0.85
CA MET A 526 -22.51 5.81 2.20
C MET A 526 -23.92 5.72 2.78
N VAL A 527 -24.06 4.84 3.75
CA VAL A 527 -25.27 4.67 4.54
C VAL A 527 -24.91 4.37 6.00
N MET A 528 -25.56 5.08 6.90
CA MET A 528 -25.47 4.80 8.34
C MET A 528 -26.63 3.90 8.75
N VAL A 529 -26.31 2.77 9.36
CA VAL A 529 -27.25 1.75 9.79
C VAL A 529 -27.28 1.72 11.31
N ILE A 530 -28.46 1.83 11.89
CA ILE A 530 -28.64 1.84 13.35
C ILE A 530 -29.46 0.65 13.78
N GLU A 531 -28.95 -0.08 14.77
CA GLU A 531 -29.68 -1.11 15.51
C GLU A 531 -29.99 -0.58 16.90
N GLU A 532 -31.26 -0.24 17.15
CA GLU A 532 -31.79 0.26 18.43
C GLU A 532 -32.32 -0.86 19.33
#